data_b10ea6ab55b6cc43e5a079d987b37f29
#
_entry.id   b10ea6ab55b6cc43e5a079d987b37f29
#
_cell.length_a   1.000
_cell.length_b   1.000
_cell.length_c   1.000
_cell.angle_alpha   90.00
_cell.angle_beta   90.00
_cell.angle_gamma   90.00
#
_symmetry.space_group_name_H-M   'P 1'
#
loop_
_entity.id
_entity.type
_entity.pdbx_description
1 polymer ?
#
loop_
_entity_poly.entity_id
_entity_poly.type
_entity_poly.pdbx_seq_one_letter_code
_entity_poly.pdbx_strand_id
1 'polypeptide(L)'
;RIWATSVLKEYMTKGFALDDERLKQGTAAFGHDYFRELLERVRSIRASERRIWQQVTDIFAEGSIDYDKNAAVAHDFYAMIQNKFHYAITGQTAAEIIYDRADRAKDHMGLTTWKNAPDGRILKSDVSIAKNYLQENEIRRLERVVTGYFDYIEDLIERENTFNMEQFAASVNEFLTFRKYQILPDKGRISAAQAKTKAESEKQKTETTKSEENADSTENADG
;
A
#
# COMPACT_ATOMS: atom_id res chain seq x y z
N ARG A 1 -28.79 -11.68 25.60
CA ARG A 1 -29.19 -10.51 24.77
C ARG A 1 -28.30 -9.29 25.05
N ILE A 2 -28.12 -8.88 26.30
CA ILE A 2 -27.35 -7.66 26.67
C ILE A 2 -25.92 -7.70 26.13
N TRP A 3 -25.18 -8.83 26.31
CA TRP A 3 -23.82 -8.99 25.78
C TRP A 3 -23.75 -8.83 24.24
N ALA A 4 -24.65 -9.53 23.52
CA ALA A 4 -24.65 -9.45 22.05
C ALA A 4 -24.96 -8.03 21.56
N THR A 5 -25.87 -7.30 22.22
CA THR A 5 -26.16 -5.91 21.90
C THR A 5 -24.96 -5.00 22.18
N SER A 6 -24.20 -5.25 23.25
CA SER A 6 -22.99 -4.48 23.57
C SER A 6 -21.92 -4.65 22.50
N VAL A 7 -21.61 -5.92 22.12
CA VAL A 7 -20.65 -6.24 21.05
C VAL A 7 -21.06 -5.62 19.72
N LEU A 8 -22.34 -5.72 19.35
CA LEU A 8 -22.86 -5.14 18.11
C LEU A 8 -22.74 -3.60 18.11
N LYS A 9 -23.09 -2.96 19.24
CA LYS A 9 -22.95 -1.50 19.39
C LYS A 9 -21.50 -1.06 19.27
N GLU A 10 -20.58 -1.79 19.90
CA GLU A 10 -19.15 -1.52 19.81
C GLU A 10 -18.64 -1.63 18.36
N TYR A 11 -19.00 -2.71 17.68
CA TYR A 11 -18.64 -2.91 16.28
C TYR A 11 -19.19 -1.83 15.36
N MET A 12 -20.47 -1.46 15.53
CA MET A 12 -21.10 -0.40 14.74
C MET A 12 -20.48 0.99 14.96
N THR A 13 -20.00 1.24 16.19
CA THR A 13 -19.44 2.55 16.56
C THR A 13 -17.95 2.65 16.20
N LYS A 14 -17.16 1.60 16.49
CA LYS A 14 -15.70 1.60 16.36
C LYS A 14 -15.21 0.93 15.06
N GLY A 15 -16.03 0.09 14.44
CA GLY A 15 -15.65 -0.76 13.31
C GLY A 15 -14.94 -2.06 13.71
N PHE A 16 -14.78 -2.32 15.02
CA PHE A 16 -14.22 -3.56 15.56
C PHE A 16 -14.79 -3.83 16.96
N ALA A 17 -14.72 -5.11 17.37
CA ALA A 17 -14.93 -5.56 18.74
C ALA A 17 -13.93 -6.69 19.01
N LEU A 18 -13.17 -6.63 20.11
CA LEU A 18 -12.11 -7.56 20.46
C LEU A 18 -12.40 -8.26 21.78
N ASP A 19 -12.04 -9.52 21.86
CA ASP A 19 -11.98 -10.30 23.08
C ASP A 19 -10.51 -10.42 23.50
N ASP A 20 -10.03 -9.47 24.27
CA ASP A 20 -8.63 -9.33 24.66
C ASP A 20 -8.12 -10.57 25.40
N GLU A 21 -8.95 -11.16 26.28
CA GLU A 21 -8.56 -12.34 27.05
C GLU A 21 -8.39 -13.56 26.14
N ARG A 22 -9.28 -13.73 25.16
CA ARG A 22 -9.14 -14.80 24.17
C ARG A 22 -7.89 -14.61 23.30
N LEU A 23 -7.60 -13.39 22.87
CA LEU A 23 -6.44 -13.09 22.03
C LEU A 23 -5.11 -13.31 22.76
N LYS A 24 -5.06 -13.09 24.07
CA LYS A 24 -3.88 -13.36 24.92
C LYS A 24 -3.61 -14.85 25.11
N GLN A 25 -4.59 -15.72 24.93
CA GLN A 25 -4.45 -17.17 25.14
C GLN A 25 -3.69 -17.89 23.99
N GLY A 26 -3.43 -17.22 22.88
CA GLY A 26 -2.73 -17.80 21.74
C GLY A 26 -3.45 -18.99 21.12
N THR A 27 -2.70 -20.06 20.82
CA THR A 27 -3.24 -21.28 20.20
C THR A 27 -4.01 -22.20 21.17
N ALA A 28 -3.94 -21.93 22.47
CA ALA A 28 -4.47 -22.85 23.49
C ALA A 28 -5.99 -23.05 23.44
N ALA A 29 -6.75 -22.02 23.01
CA ALA A 29 -8.19 -22.06 23.05
C ALA A 29 -8.84 -22.78 21.85
N PHE A 30 -8.26 -22.69 20.63
CA PHE A 30 -8.88 -23.17 19.39
C PHE A 30 -7.90 -23.78 18.37
N GLY A 31 -6.65 -24.04 18.76
CA GLY A 31 -5.63 -24.57 17.83
C GLY A 31 -5.14 -23.56 16.77
N HIS A 32 -5.61 -22.33 16.80
CA HIS A 32 -5.24 -21.27 15.86
C HIS A 32 -4.88 -19.98 16.60
N ASP A 33 -3.80 -19.32 16.16
CA ASP A 33 -3.34 -18.05 16.75
C ASP A 33 -4.05 -16.84 16.07
N TYR A 34 -5.24 -16.51 16.57
CA TYR A 34 -6.02 -15.38 16.09
C TYR A 34 -5.36 -14.02 16.36
N PHE A 35 -4.48 -13.92 17.36
CA PHE A 35 -3.71 -12.71 17.60
C PHE A 35 -2.78 -12.39 16.43
N ARG A 36 -2.17 -13.41 15.85
CA ARG A 36 -1.32 -13.25 14.65
C ARG A 36 -2.11 -12.74 13.45
N GLU A 37 -3.31 -13.29 13.25
CA GLU A 37 -4.23 -12.82 12.21
C GLU A 37 -4.63 -11.36 12.43
N LEU A 38 -5.00 -10.99 13.65
CA LEU A 38 -5.32 -9.62 14.02
C LEU A 38 -4.15 -8.67 13.73
N LEU A 39 -2.92 -9.03 14.12
CA LEU A 39 -1.73 -8.22 13.84
C LEU A 39 -1.52 -8.00 12.34
N GLU A 40 -1.72 -9.00 11.50
CA GLU A 40 -1.61 -8.86 10.04
C GLU A 40 -2.68 -7.91 9.50
N ARG A 41 -3.91 -8.00 9.96
CA ARG A 41 -4.98 -7.05 9.59
C ARG A 41 -4.69 -5.62 10.02
N VAL A 42 -4.24 -5.42 11.26
CA VAL A 42 -3.85 -4.10 11.77
C VAL A 42 -2.71 -3.52 10.93
N ARG A 43 -1.68 -4.31 10.61
CA ARG A 43 -0.57 -3.89 9.74
C ARG A 43 -1.07 -3.48 8.36
N SER A 44 -1.94 -4.27 7.76
CA SER A 44 -2.52 -3.98 6.45
C SER A 44 -3.33 -2.67 6.47
N ILE A 45 -4.11 -2.41 7.52
CA ILE A 45 -4.85 -1.17 7.69
C ILE A 45 -3.89 0.03 7.84
N ARG A 46 -2.87 -0.07 8.73
CA ARG A 46 -1.88 1.00 8.92
C ARG A 46 -1.06 1.27 7.65
N ALA A 47 -0.71 0.25 6.91
CA ALA A 47 0.05 0.35 5.67
C ALA A 47 -0.83 0.68 4.44
N SER A 48 -2.13 0.91 4.60
CA SER A 48 -2.96 1.38 3.50
C SER A 48 -2.54 2.79 3.09
N GLU A 49 -2.54 3.08 1.79
CA GLU A 49 -2.11 4.37 1.24
C GLU A 49 -2.79 5.56 1.93
N ARG A 50 -4.10 5.46 2.15
CA ARG A 50 -4.88 6.49 2.85
C ARG A 50 -4.41 6.73 4.28
N ARG A 51 -4.08 5.67 5.03
CA ARG A 51 -3.63 5.79 6.43
C ARG A 51 -2.20 6.31 6.52
N ILE A 52 -1.33 5.86 5.62
CA ILE A 52 0.03 6.40 5.50
C ILE A 52 -0.01 7.91 5.29
N TRP A 53 -0.81 8.36 4.32
CA TRP A 53 -0.97 9.78 4.04
C TRP A 53 -1.51 10.55 5.24
N GLN A 54 -2.51 10.01 5.92
CA GLN A 54 -3.11 10.62 7.10
C GLN A 54 -2.10 10.72 8.24
N GLN A 55 -1.36 9.65 8.56
CA GLN A 55 -0.33 9.67 9.61
C GLN A 55 0.81 10.63 9.29
N VAL A 56 1.28 10.66 8.06
CA VAL A 56 2.28 11.66 7.62
C VAL A 56 1.74 13.07 7.83
N THR A 57 0.48 13.32 7.46
CA THR A 57 -0.16 14.63 7.63
C THR A 57 -0.30 15.01 9.11
N ASP A 58 -0.73 14.09 9.95
CA ASP A 58 -0.95 14.32 11.39
C ASP A 58 0.40 14.61 12.08
N ILE A 59 1.43 13.83 11.79
CA ILE A 59 2.80 14.01 12.29
C ILE A 59 3.35 15.40 11.95
N PHE A 60 3.15 15.85 10.70
CA PHE A 60 3.59 17.16 10.28
C PHE A 60 2.75 18.29 10.87
N ALA A 61 1.45 18.09 11.04
CA ALA A 61 0.58 19.08 11.66
C ALA A 61 0.91 19.34 13.15
N GLU A 62 1.39 18.31 13.85
CA GLU A 62 1.74 18.40 15.27
C GLU A 62 3.17 18.92 15.51
N GLY A 63 4.12 18.60 14.63
CA GLY A 63 5.56 18.79 14.88
C GLY A 63 6.28 19.75 13.94
N SER A 64 5.71 20.18 12.82
CA SER A 64 6.42 20.95 11.80
C SER A 64 6.00 22.42 11.75
N ILE A 65 6.99 23.30 11.86
CA ILE A 65 6.85 24.76 11.69
C ILE A 65 6.60 25.12 10.21
N ASP A 66 6.95 24.25 9.27
CA ASP A 66 7.03 24.53 7.83
C ASP A 66 5.96 23.81 7.00
N TYR A 67 4.98 23.15 7.62
CA TYR A 67 4.07 22.27 6.90
C TYR A 67 2.81 22.97 6.40
N ASP A 68 2.71 23.08 5.06
CA ASP A 68 1.44 23.33 4.37
C ASP A 68 0.99 22.03 3.66
N LYS A 69 -0.07 21.43 4.16
CA LYS A 69 -0.62 20.15 3.64
C LYS A 69 -1.05 20.22 2.18
N ASN A 70 -1.23 21.41 1.61
CA ASN A 70 -1.61 21.66 0.22
C ASN A 70 -0.40 21.99 -0.67
N ALA A 71 0.80 22.10 -0.10
CA ALA A 71 1.99 22.40 -0.88
C ALA A 71 2.40 21.22 -1.77
N ALA A 72 2.84 21.52 -2.99
CA ALA A 72 3.43 20.53 -3.90
C ALA A 72 4.58 19.74 -3.23
N VAL A 73 5.30 20.40 -2.31
CA VAL A 73 6.38 19.83 -1.52
C VAL A 73 5.91 18.63 -0.67
N ALA A 74 4.72 18.70 -0.07
CA ALA A 74 4.18 17.59 0.73
C ALA A 74 3.86 16.37 -0.14
N HIS A 75 3.34 16.59 -1.34
CA HIS A 75 3.05 15.53 -2.30
C HIS A 75 4.34 14.86 -2.82
N ASP A 76 5.34 15.65 -3.18
CA ASP A 76 6.64 15.14 -3.64
C ASP A 76 7.37 14.36 -2.54
N PHE A 77 7.24 14.83 -1.32
CA PHE A 77 7.80 14.17 -0.15
C PHE A 77 7.15 12.79 0.10
N TYR A 78 5.82 12.70 0.00
CA TYR A 78 5.11 11.43 0.12
C TYR A 78 5.53 10.43 -0.98
N ALA A 79 5.61 10.89 -2.23
CA ALA A 79 6.08 10.07 -3.35
C ALA A 79 7.52 9.56 -3.14
N MET A 80 8.39 10.41 -2.57
CA MET A 80 9.76 10.03 -2.22
C MET A 80 9.78 8.94 -1.15
N ILE A 81 8.99 9.07 -0.08
CA ILE A 81 8.90 8.06 0.99
C ILE A 81 8.39 6.73 0.43
N GLN A 82 7.32 6.75 -0.35
CA GLN A 82 6.80 5.54 -0.99
C GLN A 82 7.87 4.86 -1.85
N ASN A 83 8.59 5.61 -2.66
CA ASN A 83 9.66 5.07 -3.49
C ASN A 83 10.78 4.42 -2.67
N LYS A 84 11.17 5.02 -1.54
CA LYS A 84 12.18 4.43 -0.65
C LYS A 84 11.73 3.10 -0.07
N PHE A 85 10.46 2.99 0.36
CA PHE A 85 9.93 1.73 0.88
C PHE A 85 9.77 0.67 -0.21
N HIS A 86 9.26 1.03 -1.39
CA HIS A 86 9.20 0.09 -2.52
C HIS A 86 10.60 -0.42 -2.89
N TYR A 87 11.57 0.48 -3.01
CA TYR A 87 12.94 0.11 -3.35
C TYR A 87 13.58 -0.78 -2.29
N ALA A 88 13.38 -0.50 -1.02
CA ALA A 88 13.86 -1.33 0.08
C ALA A 88 13.37 -2.79 0.01
N ILE A 89 12.17 -3.01 -0.51
CA ILE A 89 11.54 -4.34 -0.59
C ILE A 89 11.83 -5.05 -1.91
N THR A 90 11.83 -4.33 -3.03
CA THR A 90 11.83 -4.90 -4.38
C THR A 90 13.10 -4.57 -5.18
N GLY A 91 13.89 -3.60 -4.74
CA GLY A 91 14.99 -3.02 -5.53
C GLY A 91 14.51 -2.10 -6.67
N GLN A 92 13.21 -1.72 -6.66
CA GLN A 92 12.58 -0.92 -7.70
C GLN A 92 11.74 0.21 -7.08
N THR A 93 11.70 1.37 -7.72
CA THR A 93 10.74 2.44 -7.39
C THR A 93 9.32 2.04 -7.80
N ALA A 94 8.31 2.75 -7.29
CA ALA A 94 6.92 2.51 -7.68
C ALA A 94 6.71 2.59 -9.20
N ALA A 95 7.34 3.56 -9.86
CA ALA A 95 7.27 3.71 -11.31
C ALA A 95 7.95 2.54 -12.06
N GLU A 96 9.10 2.08 -11.58
CA GLU A 96 9.80 0.93 -12.17
C GLU A 96 9.00 -0.36 -12.02
N ILE A 97 8.37 -0.59 -10.85
CA ILE A 97 7.50 -1.76 -10.63
C ILE A 97 6.36 -1.78 -11.67
N ILE A 98 5.66 -0.66 -11.83
CA ILE A 98 4.56 -0.56 -12.80
C ILE A 98 5.10 -0.80 -14.22
N TYR A 99 6.20 -0.12 -14.57
CA TYR A 99 6.76 -0.17 -15.92
C TYR A 99 7.21 -1.59 -16.31
N ASP A 100 7.87 -2.31 -15.42
CA ASP A 100 8.44 -3.63 -15.68
C ASP A 100 7.40 -4.75 -15.58
N ARG A 101 6.36 -4.59 -14.75
CA ARG A 101 5.39 -5.66 -14.47
C ARG A 101 4.09 -5.54 -15.26
N ALA A 102 3.72 -4.34 -15.73
CA ALA A 102 2.55 -4.15 -16.58
C ALA A 102 2.80 -4.77 -17.97
N ASP A 103 2.07 -5.86 -18.26
CA ASP A 103 2.24 -6.65 -19.48
C ASP A 103 0.91 -7.31 -19.86
N ARG A 104 0.37 -6.95 -21.01
CA ARG A 104 -0.90 -7.49 -21.54
C ARG A 104 -0.89 -9.01 -21.79
N ALA A 105 0.29 -9.59 -21.96
CA ALA A 105 0.44 -11.04 -22.19
C ALA A 105 0.32 -11.86 -20.89
N LYS A 106 0.36 -11.20 -19.73
CA LYS A 106 0.20 -11.86 -18.43
C LYS A 106 -1.25 -11.84 -17.97
N ASP A 107 -1.59 -12.80 -17.13
CA ASP A 107 -2.87 -12.82 -16.45
C ASP A 107 -3.11 -11.51 -15.73
N HIS A 108 -4.30 -10.95 -15.87
CA HIS A 108 -4.69 -9.66 -15.31
C HIS A 108 -3.70 -8.51 -15.62
N MET A 109 -2.99 -8.57 -16.74
CA MET A 109 -1.96 -7.62 -17.15
C MET A 109 -0.80 -7.51 -16.14
N GLY A 110 -0.50 -8.58 -15.42
CA GLY A 110 0.52 -8.64 -14.37
C GLY A 110 0.09 -8.10 -13.01
N LEU A 111 -1.17 -7.65 -12.85
CA LEU A 111 -1.71 -7.28 -11.56
C LEU A 111 -1.96 -8.52 -10.68
N THR A 112 -1.60 -8.42 -9.41
CA THR A 112 -1.89 -9.43 -8.38
C THR A 112 -3.15 -9.10 -7.60
N THR A 113 -3.55 -7.82 -7.58
CA THR A 113 -4.79 -7.32 -6.97
C THR A 113 -5.27 -6.05 -7.67
N TRP A 114 -6.56 -5.71 -7.52
CA TRP A 114 -7.19 -4.46 -7.98
C TRP A 114 -8.45 -4.19 -7.15
N LYS A 115 -9.06 -3.01 -7.31
CA LYS A 115 -10.17 -2.55 -6.47
C LYS A 115 -11.32 -3.54 -6.36
N ASN A 116 -11.65 -4.23 -7.46
CA ASN A 116 -12.78 -5.16 -7.55
C ASN A 116 -12.32 -6.62 -7.73
N ALA A 117 -11.08 -6.97 -7.32
CA ALA A 117 -10.55 -8.32 -7.40
C ALA A 117 -11.35 -9.31 -6.50
N PRO A 118 -11.38 -10.61 -6.85
CA PRO A 118 -10.77 -11.23 -8.02
C PRO A 118 -11.60 -11.13 -9.30
N ASP A 119 -12.92 -11.04 -9.21
CA ASP A 119 -13.84 -11.26 -10.35
C ASP A 119 -14.27 -9.96 -11.05
N GLY A 120 -14.01 -8.82 -10.42
CA GLY A 120 -14.45 -7.52 -10.93
C GLY A 120 -13.49 -6.94 -11.98
N ARG A 121 -14.03 -6.03 -12.81
CA ARG A 121 -13.26 -5.35 -13.87
C ARG A 121 -12.09 -4.55 -13.32
N ILE A 122 -10.93 -4.67 -13.96
CA ILE A 122 -9.75 -3.82 -13.71
C ILE A 122 -10.01 -2.43 -14.26
N LEU A 123 -9.91 -1.41 -13.39
CA LEU A 123 -10.10 -0.02 -13.74
C LEU A 123 -8.80 0.62 -14.26
N LYS A 124 -8.91 1.75 -14.95
CA LYS A 124 -7.75 2.54 -15.40
C LYS A 124 -6.93 3.06 -14.21
N SER A 125 -7.56 3.33 -13.08
CA SER A 125 -6.88 3.71 -11.84
C SER A 125 -6.04 2.57 -11.26
N ASP A 126 -6.45 1.31 -11.43
CA ASP A 126 -5.78 0.17 -10.83
C ASP A 126 -4.40 -0.10 -11.42
N VAL A 127 -4.27 0.10 -12.75
CA VAL A 127 -3.01 -0.16 -13.47
C VAL A 127 -1.89 0.84 -13.17
N SER A 128 -2.20 1.96 -12.52
CA SER A 128 -1.23 2.99 -12.13
C SER A 128 -0.81 2.91 -10.65
N ILE A 129 -1.19 1.85 -9.94
CA ILE A 129 -0.86 1.64 -8.52
C ILE A 129 0.19 0.54 -8.40
N ALA A 130 1.42 0.88 -7.97
CA ALA A 130 2.52 -0.07 -7.86
C ALA A 130 2.21 -1.26 -6.94
N LYS A 131 1.50 -1.02 -5.82
CA LYS A 131 1.10 -2.08 -4.87
C LYS A 131 0.31 -3.18 -5.54
N ASN A 132 -0.46 -2.88 -6.58
CA ASN A 132 -1.28 -3.84 -7.31
C ASN A 132 -0.47 -4.86 -8.13
N TYR A 133 0.81 -4.62 -8.34
CA TYR A 133 1.74 -5.52 -9.03
C TYR A 133 2.67 -6.29 -8.09
N LEU A 134 2.57 -6.06 -6.78
CA LEU A 134 3.41 -6.74 -5.80
C LEU A 134 2.90 -8.14 -5.52
N GLN A 135 3.84 -9.08 -5.33
CA GLN A 135 3.52 -10.42 -4.86
C GLN A 135 3.13 -10.39 -3.38
N GLU A 136 2.41 -11.38 -2.91
CA GLU A 136 1.92 -11.45 -1.53
C GLU A 136 3.05 -11.29 -0.48
N ASN A 137 4.18 -11.94 -0.71
CA ASN A 137 5.35 -11.82 0.17
C ASN A 137 5.95 -10.41 0.16
N GLU A 138 5.94 -9.71 -0.98
CA GLU A 138 6.40 -8.33 -1.10
C GLU A 138 5.45 -7.38 -0.36
N ILE A 139 4.12 -7.59 -0.50
CA ILE A 139 3.10 -6.82 0.22
C ILE A 139 3.28 -6.97 1.73
N ARG A 140 3.40 -8.20 2.24
CA ARG A 140 3.61 -8.46 3.67
C ARG A 140 4.90 -7.82 4.20
N ARG A 141 5.97 -7.84 3.42
CA ARG A 141 7.24 -7.17 3.79
C ARG A 141 7.08 -5.66 3.80
N LEU A 142 6.42 -5.08 2.80
CA LEU A 142 6.15 -3.65 2.72
C LEU A 142 5.34 -3.18 3.93
N GLU A 143 4.26 -3.87 4.26
CA GLU A 143 3.40 -3.56 5.40
C GLU A 143 4.15 -3.60 6.74
N ARG A 144 5.05 -4.57 6.92
CA ARG A 144 5.90 -4.65 8.11
C ARG A 144 6.91 -3.52 8.21
N VAL A 145 7.52 -3.13 7.09
CA VAL A 145 8.51 -2.05 7.07
C VAL A 145 7.83 -0.72 7.35
N VAL A 146 6.73 -0.44 6.68
CA VAL A 146 5.96 0.80 6.85
C VAL A 146 5.43 0.92 8.27
N THR A 147 4.82 -0.15 8.83
CA THR A 147 4.33 -0.14 10.22
C THR A 147 5.47 0.09 11.22
N GLY A 148 6.60 -0.61 11.04
CA GLY A 148 7.74 -0.44 11.93
C GLY A 148 8.39 0.95 11.82
N TYR A 149 8.32 1.59 10.65
CA TYR A 149 8.75 2.97 10.50
C TYR A 149 7.84 3.95 11.25
N PHE A 150 6.51 3.76 11.20
CA PHE A 150 5.60 4.61 11.95
C PHE A 150 5.79 4.48 13.46
N ASP A 151 5.99 3.26 13.97
CA ASP A 151 6.32 3.08 15.39
C ASP A 151 7.61 3.80 15.77
N TYR A 152 8.63 3.76 14.90
CA TYR A 152 9.90 4.46 15.10
C TYR A 152 9.75 5.98 15.08
N ILE A 153 9.01 6.54 14.13
CA ILE A 153 8.88 7.99 14.00
C ILE A 153 7.95 8.59 15.06
N GLU A 154 6.91 7.87 15.47
CA GLU A 154 6.04 8.27 16.58
C GLU A 154 6.88 8.41 17.88
N ASP A 155 7.71 7.42 18.23
CA ASP A 155 8.63 7.48 19.37
C ASP A 155 9.65 8.62 19.26
N LEU A 156 10.16 8.87 18.06
CA LEU A 156 11.11 9.96 17.84
C LEU A 156 10.47 11.33 18.06
N ILE A 157 9.25 11.55 17.59
CA ILE A 157 8.52 12.81 17.74
C ILE A 157 8.12 13.05 19.18
N GLU A 158 7.69 12.02 19.91
CA GLU A 158 7.38 12.15 21.35
C GLU A 158 8.58 12.60 22.18
N ARG A 159 9.80 12.22 21.76
CA ARG A 159 11.03 12.60 22.45
C ARG A 159 11.61 13.92 21.98
N GLU A 160 11.48 14.27 20.72
CA GLU A 160 12.03 15.46 20.08
C GLU A 160 10.89 16.45 19.78
N ASN A 161 10.79 17.53 20.53
CA ASN A 161 9.68 18.49 20.44
C ASN A 161 9.60 19.30 19.12
N THR A 162 10.55 19.14 18.19
CA THR A 162 10.54 19.82 16.89
C THR A 162 11.13 18.93 15.80
N PHE A 163 10.39 18.73 14.71
CA PHE A 163 10.78 17.91 13.59
C PHE A 163 10.46 18.64 12.28
N ASN A 164 11.42 18.76 11.37
CA ASN A 164 11.19 19.37 10.06
C ASN A 164 11.19 18.31 8.94
N MET A 165 10.79 18.73 7.73
CA MET A 165 10.68 17.83 6.55
C MET A 165 12.00 17.14 6.20
N GLU A 166 13.14 17.85 6.39
CA GLU A 166 14.47 17.31 6.09
C GLU A 166 14.87 16.23 7.10
N GLN A 167 14.63 16.46 8.38
CA GLN A 167 14.85 15.46 9.43
C GLN A 167 13.98 14.22 9.23
N PHE A 168 12.75 14.41 8.80
CA PHE A 168 11.88 13.28 8.46
C PHE A 168 12.41 12.47 7.27
N ALA A 169 12.87 13.13 6.21
CA ALA A 169 13.48 12.45 5.07
C ALA A 169 14.76 11.67 5.47
N ALA A 170 15.57 12.25 6.37
CA ALA A 170 16.74 11.62 6.95
C ALA A 170 16.36 10.39 7.79
N SER A 171 15.34 10.50 8.65
CA SER A 171 14.89 9.41 9.53
C SER A 171 14.44 8.16 8.76
N VAL A 172 13.85 8.32 7.57
CA VAL A 172 13.52 7.18 6.69
C VAL A 172 14.78 6.41 6.29
N ASN A 173 15.83 7.13 5.89
CA ASN A 173 17.10 6.49 5.52
C ASN A 173 17.77 5.83 6.73
N GLU A 174 17.77 6.47 7.88
CA GLU A 174 18.31 5.93 9.13
C GLU A 174 17.59 4.64 9.53
N PHE A 175 16.27 4.65 9.54
CA PHE A 175 15.48 3.47 9.82
C PHE A 175 15.74 2.32 8.85
N LEU A 176 15.76 2.59 7.54
CA LEU A 176 16.03 1.57 6.53
C LEU A 176 17.46 1.03 6.64
N THR A 177 18.43 1.89 6.92
CA THR A 177 19.84 1.49 7.15
C THR A 177 19.97 0.61 8.39
N PHE A 178 19.36 1.02 9.50
CA PHE A 178 19.33 0.23 10.74
C PHE A 178 18.71 -1.16 10.51
N ARG A 179 17.66 -1.24 9.71
CA ARG A 179 17.00 -2.48 9.33
C ARG A 179 17.75 -3.25 8.23
N LYS A 180 18.92 -2.76 7.77
CA LYS A 180 19.75 -3.36 6.72
C LYS A 180 19.03 -3.51 5.37
N TYR A 181 18.14 -2.58 5.05
CA TYR A 181 17.54 -2.48 3.73
C TYR A 181 18.41 -1.66 2.78
N GLN A 182 18.24 -1.89 1.48
CA GLN A 182 18.86 -1.07 0.45
C GLN A 182 18.22 0.31 0.41
N ILE A 183 19.04 1.33 0.30
CA ILE A 183 18.60 2.73 0.19
C ILE A 183 18.54 3.10 -1.29
N LEU A 184 17.44 3.72 -1.71
CA LEU A 184 17.31 4.29 -3.04
C LEU A 184 18.36 5.39 -3.26
N PRO A 185 19.28 5.21 -4.22
CA PRO A 185 20.41 6.15 -4.39
C PRO A 185 19.97 7.47 -5.06
N ASP A 186 18.93 7.41 -5.89
CA ASP A 186 18.44 8.54 -6.69
C ASP A 186 16.91 8.51 -6.87
N LYS A 187 16.39 9.17 -7.91
CA LYS A 187 14.93 9.20 -8.20
C LYS A 187 14.40 7.98 -8.96
N GLY A 188 15.27 7.02 -9.29
CA GLY A 188 14.94 5.89 -10.15
C GLY A 188 15.07 6.23 -11.65
N ARG A 189 15.01 5.19 -12.49
CA ARG A 189 15.24 5.29 -13.96
C ARG A 189 13.98 5.64 -14.74
N ILE A 190 12.81 5.35 -14.18
CA ILE A 190 11.50 5.50 -14.82
C ILE A 190 10.70 6.56 -14.09
N SER A 191 10.19 7.54 -14.83
CA SER A 191 9.28 8.55 -14.28
C SER A 191 7.86 7.98 -14.09
N ALA A 192 7.09 8.58 -13.17
CA ALA A 192 5.70 8.22 -12.95
C ALA A 192 4.85 8.37 -14.24
N ALA A 193 5.15 9.38 -15.08
CA ALA A 193 4.47 9.60 -16.34
C ALA A 193 4.73 8.47 -17.35
N GLN A 194 5.99 8.02 -17.50
CA GLN A 194 6.35 6.89 -18.37
C GLN A 194 5.68 5.60 -17.91
N ALA A 195 5.71 5.31 -16.62
CA ALA A 195 5.07 4.12 -16.05
C ALA A 195 3.55 4.12 -16.29
N LYS A 196 2.90 5.24 -16.04
CA LYS A 196 1.47 5.42 -16.26
C LYS A 196 1.09 5.23 -17.73
N THR A 197 1.80 5.88 -18.64
CA THR A 197 1.56 5.79 -20.09
C THR A 197 1.68 4.35 -20.57
N LYS A 198 2.70 3.62 -20.14
CA LYS A 198 2.86 2.21 -20.50
C LYS A 198 1.70 1.36 -19.97
N ALA A 199 1.38 1.45 -18.68
CA ALA A 199 0.33 0.64 -18.07
C ALA A 199 -1.05 0.89 -18.69
N GLU A 200 -1.37 2.15 -18.99
CA GLU A 200 -2.61 2.53 -19.69
C GLU A 200 -2.65 2.01 -21.12
N SER A 201 -1.52 2.04 -21.85
CA SER A 201 -1.40 1.47 -23.19
C SER A 201 -1.61 -0.04 -23.18
N GLU A 202 -1.00 -0.78 -22.24
CA GLU A 202 -1.20 -2.23 -22.11
C GLU A 202 -2.68 -2.55 -21.83
N LYS A 203 -3.32 -1.79 -20.97
CA LYS A 203 -4.76 -1.95 -20.68
C LYS A 203 -5.63 -1.70 -21.91
N GLN A 204 -5.38 -0.64 -22.66
CA GLN A 204 -6.15 -0.30 -23.85
C GLN A 204 -6.02 -1.41 -24.92
N LYS A 205 -4.82 -1.92 -25.15
CA LYS A 205 -4.58 -3.04 -26.07
C LYS A 205 -5.34 -4.30 -25.65
N THR A 206 -5.39 -4.60 -24.36
CA THR A 206 -6.13 -5.74 -23.82
C THR A 206 -7.65 -5.61 -24.07
N GLU A 207 -8.20 -4.40 -23.93
CA GLU A 207 -9.62 -4.12 -24.18
C GLU A 207 -9.96 -4.23 -25.67
N THR A 208 -9.08 -3.77 -26.56
CA THR A 208 -9.26 -3.87 -28.02
C THR A 208 -9.27 -5.33 -28.46
N THR A 209 -8.31 -6.14 -28.03
CA THR A 209 -8.23 -7.58 -28.39
C THR A 209 -9.49 -8.34 -27.93
N LYS A 210 -9.99 -8.10 -26.72
CA LYS A 210 -11.23 -8.72 -26.21
C LYS A 210 -12.47 -8.31 -27.00
N SER A 211 -12.49 -7.08 -27.52
CA SER A 211 -13.61 -6.61 -28.35
C SER A 211 -13.60 -7.24 -29.73
N GLU A 212 -12.43 -7.47 -30.32
CA GLU A 212 -12.24 -8.16 -31.61
C GLU A 212 -12.62 -9.65 -31.50
N GLU A 213 -12.17 -10.35 -30.44
CA GLU A 213 -12.52 -11.77 -30.20
C GLU A 213 -14.02 -11.97 -29.98
N ASN A 214 -14.70 -11.03 -29.28
CA ASN A 214 -16.15 -11.10 -29.10
C ASN A 214 -16.93 -10.82 -30.41
N ALA A 215 -16.42 -9.96 -31.29
CA ALA A 215 -17.04 -9.66 -32.58
C ALA A 215 -16.96 -10.89 -33.54
N ASP A 216 -15.80 -11.56 -33.58
CA ASP A 216 -15.56 -12.74 -34.41
C ASP A 216 -16.37 -13.96 -33.94
N SER A 217 -16.61 -14.05 -32.62
CA SER A 217 -17.43 -15.12 -32.03
C SER A 217 -18.93 -14.97 -32.34
N THR A 218 -19.42 -13.74 -32.58
CA THR A 218 -20.83 -13.49 -32.95
C THR A 218 -21.09 -13.72 -34.43
N GLU A 219 -20.13 -13.43 -35.31
CA GLU A 219 -20.27 -13.73 -36.75
C GLU A 219 -20.28 -15.27 -37.07
N ASN A 220 -19.60 -16.06 -36.26
CA ASN A 220 -19.57 -17.52 -36.43
C ASN A 220 -20.77 -18.24 -35.81
N ALA A 221 -21.68 -17.58 -35.10
CA ALA A 221 -22.86 -18.18 -34.47
C ALA A 221 -24.12 -18.03 -35.33
N ASP A 222 -24.12 -17.20 -36.38
CA ASP A 222 -25.25 -16.93 -37.29
C ASP A 222 -25.06 -17.54 -38.69
N GLY A 223 -24.13 -18.51 -38.84
CA GLY A 223 -23.83 -19.22 -40.11
C GLY A 223 -24.39 -20.64 -40.20
#